data_06992db5bf4bbe434b42ece2c9722034
#
_entry.id   06992db5bf4bbe434b42ece2c9722034
#
_cell.length_a   1.000
_cell.length_b   1.000
_cell.length_c   1.000
_cell.angle_alpha   90.00
_cell.angle_beta   90.00
_cell.angle_gamma   90.00
#
_symmetry.space_group_name_H-M   'P 1'
#
loop_
_entity.id
_entity.type
_entity.pdbx_description
1 polymer ?
#
loop_
_entity_poly.entity_id
_entity_poly.type
_entity_poly.pdbx_seq_one_letter_code
_entity_poly.pdbx_strand_id
1 'polypeptide(L)'
;MADTTISTFKNITKDQITDWKKTKGNLMQVAIPLDDNPDGNKAEFIICKPTRNLLPAITQYGAEKNIDALNNLLISSCVLGGDMKYLDEENGEMDVYLAVLEEVGKLMQAKRVTSKRI
;
A
#
# COMPACT_ATOMS: atom_id res chain seq x y z
N MET A 1 7.08 20.03 -8.05
CA MET A 1 5.69 19.60 -8.03
C MET A 1 5.32 19.09 -6.64
N ALA A 2 4.15 19.45 -6.19
CA ALA A 2 3.72 18.97 -4.88
C ALA A 2 3.52 17.45 -4.90
N ASP A 3 3.88 16.82 -3.80
CA ASP A 3 3.59 15.42 -3.59
C ASP A 3 2.08 15.23 -3.58
N THR A 4 1.58 14.26 -4.36
CA THR A 4 0.15 13.96 -4.43
C THR A 4 -0.32 13.05 -3.29
N THR A 5 0.61 12.53 -2.47
CA THR A 5 0.28 11.69 -1.33
C THR A 5 -0.38 12.54 -0.24
N ILE A 6 -1.55 12.12 0.19
CA ILE A 6 -2.28 12.79 1.27
C ILE A 6 -1.85 12.15 2.58
N SER A 7 -1.36 12.98 3.51
CA SER A 7 -0.78 12.50 4.76
C SER A 7 -1.80 12.22 5.86
N THR A 8 -3.08 12.56 5.66
CA THR A 8 -4.15 12.27 6.59
C THR A 8 -5.36 11.75 5.83
N PHE A 9 -5.88 10.60 6.25
CA PHE A 9 -7.00 9.97 5.54
C PHE A 9 -8.22 10.90 5.43
N LYS A 10 -8.52 11.65 6.48
CA LYS A 10 -9.67 12.56 6.49
C LYS A 10 -9.58 13.65 5.43
N ASN A 11 -8.39 13.95 4.94
CA ASN A 11 -8.19 14.99 3.93
C ASN A 11 -8.33 14.47 2.49
N ILE A 12 -8.54 13.18 2.34
CA ILE A 12 -8.74 12.59 1.01
C ILE A 12 -10.14 12.91 0.52
N THR A 13 -10.22 13.52 -0.67
CA THR A 13 -11.50 13.90 -1.27
C THR A 13 -11.99 12.82 -2.23
N LYS A 14 -13.30 12.89 -2.54
CA LYS A 14 -13.89 11.98 -3.55
C LYS A 14 -13.26 12.19 -4.92
N ASP A 15 -12.89 13.42 -5.25
CA ASP A 15 -12.25 13.74 -6.53
C ASP A 15 -10.87 13.08 -6.63
N GLN A 16 -10.10 13.08 -5.55
CA GLN A 16 -8.81 12.42 -5.50
C GLN A 16 -8.97 10.91 -5.70
N ILE A 17 -9.95 10.30 -5.05
CA ILE A 17 -10.22 8.87 -5.22
C ILE A 17 -10.60 8.56 -6.67
N THR A 18 -11.43 9.40 -7.28
CA THR A 18 -11.83 9.23 -8.67
C THR A 18 -10.62 9.30 -9.60
N ASP A 19 -9.73 10.27 -9.37
CA ASP A 19 -8.51 10.42 -10.18
C ASP A 19 -7.59 9.20 -10.01
N TRP A 20 -7.43 8.71 -8.79
CA TRP A 20 -6.61 7.52 -8.55
C TRP A 20 -7.19 6.29 -9.23
N LYS A 21 -8.52 6.13 -9.24
CA LYS A 21 -9.17 5.02 -9.94
C LYS A 21 -8.89 5.05 -11.44
N LYS A 22 -8.83 6.24 -12.03
CA LYS A 22 -8.54 6.40 -13.46
C LYS A 22 -7.12 5.99 -13.81
N THR A 23 -6.16 6.29 -12.93
CA THR A 23 -4.73 6.07 -13.20
C THR A 23 -4.22 4.75 -12.65
N LYS A 24 -4.77 4.27 -11.54
CA LYS A 24 -4.27 3.09 -10.82
C LYS A 24 -5.21 1.90 -10.87
N GLY A 25 -6.41 2.07 -11.38
CA GLY A 25 -7.40 1.00 -11.46
C GLY A 25 -8.11 0.79 -10.14
N ASN A 26 -8.26 -0.46 -9.73
CA ASN A 26 -8.97 -0.80 -8.50
C ASN A 26 -8.19 -0.36 -7.27
N LEU A 27 -8.90 0.30 -6.37
CA LEU A 27 -8.33 0.76 -5.10
C LEU A 27 -8.90 -0.06 -3.95
N MET A 28 -8.13 -0.17 -2.88
CA MET A 28 -8.56 -0.80 -1.63
C MET A 28 -8.44 0.22 -0.50
N GLN A 29 -9.45 0.28 0.35
CA GLN A 29 -9.38 1.03 1.59
C GLN A 29 -9.02 0.07 2.70
N VAL A 30 -7.96 0.38 3.44
CA VAL A 30 -7.47 -0.45 4.53
C VAL A 30 -7.64 0.32 5.83
N ALA A 31 -8.25 -0.30 6.83
CA ALA A 31 -8.41 0.26 8.17
C ALA A 31 -7.73 -0.66 9.17
N ILE A 32 -6.79 -0.13 9.94
CA ILE A 32 -6.00 -0.90 10.88
C ILE A 32 -6.31 -0.40 12.30
N PRO A 33 -6.85 -1.25 13.17
CA PRO A 33 -7.15 -0.82 14.54
C PRO A 33 -5.88 -0.47 15.30
N LEU A 34 -5.93 0.64 16.03
CA LEU A 34 -4.81 1.13 16.82
C LEU A 34 -4.86 0.62 18.26
N ASP A 35 -6.00 0.10 18.67
CA ASP A 35 -6.19 -0.48 20.00
C ASP A 35 -7.18 -1.64 19.91
N ASP A 36 -7.43 -2.30 21.04
CA ASP A 36 -8.29 -3.48 21.10
C ASP A 36 -9.78 -3.14 21.10
N ASN A 37 -10.14 -1.87 21.13
CA ASN A 37 -11.53 -1.43 21.14
C ASN A 37 -12.07 -1.38 19.72
N PRO A 38 -13.11 -2.16 19.38
CA PRO A 38 -13.67 -2.16 18.02
C PRO A 38 -14.22 -0.78 17.59
N ASP A 39 -14.59 0.06 18.55
CA ASP A 39 -15.03 1.43 18.28
C ASP A 39 -13.90 2.45 18.45
N GLY A 40 -12.67 1.98 18.66
CA GLY A 40 -11.51 2.84 18.87
C GLY A 40 -10.94 3.43 17.59
N ASN A 41 -9.83 4.10 17.75
CA ASN A 41 -9.14 4.77 16.65
C ASN A 41 -8.56 3.75 15.67
N LYS A 42 -8.57 4.13 14.40
CA LYS A 42 -8.02 3.32 13.31
C LYS A 42 -7.12 4.18 12.44
N ALA A 43 -6.05 3.58 11.94
CA ALA A 43 -5.26 4.16 10.86
C ALA A 43 -5.87 3.69 9.54
N GLU A 44 -6.15 4.62 8.63
CA GLU A 44 -6.80 4.28 7.37
C GLU A 44 -5.95 4.74 6.19
N PHE A 45 -5.93 3.92 5.15
CA PHE A 45 -5.11 4.16 3.96
C PHE A 45 -5.87 3.75 2.70
N ILE A 46 -5.53 4.38 1.58
CA ILE A 46 -5.97 3.95 0.26
C ILE A 46 -4.74 3.34 -0.43
N ILE A 47 -4.86 2.10 -0.85
CA ILE A 47 -3.78 1.41 -1.53
C ILE A 47 -4.21 0.95 -2.92
N CYS A 48 -3.24 0.75 -3.80
CA CYS A 48 -3.47 0.24 -5.13
C CYS A 48 -2.61 -0.98 -5.39
N LYS A 49 -2.98 -1.75 -6.42
CA LYS A 49 -2.22 -2.92 -6.83
C LYS A 49 -0.87 -2.48 -7.44
N PRO A 50 0.24 -3.14 -7.09
CA PRO A 50 1.51 -2.88 -7.76
C PRO A 50 1.41 -3.15 -9.26
N THR A 51 2.09 -2.33 -10.05
CA THR A 51 2.12 -2.50 -11.50
C THR A 51 3.37 -3.26 -11.93
N ARG A 52 3.31 -3.85 -13.12
CA ARG A 52 4.40 -4.69 -13.62
C ARG A 52 5.73 -3.95 -13.75
N ASN A 53 5.70 -2.63 -13.94
CA ASN A 53 6.92 -1.85 -14.06
C ASN A 53 7.77 -1.83 -12.78
N LEU A 54 7.23 -2.28 -11.66
CA LEU A 54 7.98 -2.43 -10.41
C LEU A 54 8.76 -3.75 -10.35
N LEU A 55 8.42 -4.71 -11.20
CA LEU A 55 8.98 -6.06 -11.11
C LEU A 55 10.50 -6.11 -11.20
N PRO A 56 11.17 -5.38 -12.10
CA PRO A 56 12.64 -5.41 -12.12
C PRO A 56 13.27 -4.95 -10.80
N ALA A 57 12.75 -3.90 -10.19
CA ALA A 57 13.26 -3.41 -8.92
C ALA A 57 12.98 -4.41 -7.78
N ILE A 58 11.77 -4.99 -7.76
CA ILE A 58 11.41 -6.01 -6.77
C ILE A 58 12.36 -7.21 -6.87
N THR A 59 12.63 -7.67 -8.09
CA THR A 59 13.52 -8.81 -8.34
C THR A 59 14.94 -8.48 -7.90
N GLN A 60 15.43 -7.29 -8.22
CA GLN A 60 16.77 -6.86 -7.85
C GLN A 60 16.95 -6.78 -6.33
N TYR A 61 16.03 -6.11 -5.64
CA TYR A 61 16.11 -6.00 -4.18
C TYR A 61 15.99 -7.36 -3.51
N GLY A 62 15.15 -8.25 -4.04
CA GLY A 62 15.04 -9.62 -3.53
C GLY A 62 16.35 -10.39 -3.68
N ALA A 63 17.00 -10.28 -4.86
CA ALA A 63 18.28 -10.93 -5.12
C ALA A 63 19.39 -10.41 -4.22
N GLU A 64 19.38 -9.11 -3.92
CA GLU A 64 20.34 -8.48 -3.02
C GLU A 64 20.01 -8.70 -1.55
N LYS A 65 18.85 -9.30 -1.27
CA LYS A 65 18.31 -9.46 0.09
C LYS A 65 18.13 -8.13 0.82
N ASN A 66 17.91 -7.07 0.05
CA ASN A 66 17.67 -5.73 0.59
C ASN A 66 16.18 -5.55 0.89
N ILE A 67 15.75 -6.13 2.00
CA ILE A 67 14.33 -6.17 2.35
C ILE A 67 13.79 -4.78 2.67
N ASP A 68 14.57 -3.93 3.33
CA ASP A 68 14.14 -2.57 3.64
C ASP A 68 13.83 -1.78 2.38
N ALA A 69 14.71 -1.84 1.37
CA ALA A 69 14.47 -1.14 0.11
C ALA A 69 13.25 -1.69 -0.60
N LEU A 70 13.06 -3.01 -0.58
CA LEU A 70 11.90 -3.65 -1.18
C LEU A 70 10.60 -3.19 -0.52
N ASN A 71 10.55 -3.24 0.81
CA ASN A 71 9.36 -2.83 1.55
C ASN A 71 9.04 -1.35 1.32
N ASN A 72 10.06 -0.49 1.36
CA ASN A 72 9.86 0.94 1.11
C ASN A 72 9.37 1.21 -0.31
N LEU A 73 9.85 0.46 -1.29
CA LEU A 73 9.39 0.57 -2.67
C LEU A 73 7.90 0.23 -2.77
N LEU A 74 7.48 -0.87 -2.15
CA LEU A 74 6.08 -1.29 -2.18
C LEU A 74 5.17 -0.27 -1.50
N ILE A 75 5.56 0.21 -0.33
CA ILE A 75 4.78 1.20 0.40
C ILE A 75 4.67 2.51 -0.39
N SER A 76 5.80 3.03 -0.88
CA SER A 76 5.80 4.31 -1.59
C SER A 76 5.07 4.25 -2.92
N SER A 77 5.03 3.08 -3.57
CA SER A 77 4.38 2.92 -4.87
C SER A 77 2.90 2.59 -4.76
N CYS A 78 2.48 1.93 -3.70
CA CYS A 78 1.13 1.38 -3.58
C CYS A 78 0.23 2.13 -2.61
N VAL A 79 0.78 2.82 -1.62
CA VAL A 79 -0.01 3.64 -0.69
C VAL A 79 -0.20 5.01 -1.30
N LEU A 80 -1.42 5.31 -1.74
CA LEU A 80 -1.74 6.57 -2.41
C LEU A 80 -2.00 7.69 -1.42
N GLY A 81 -2.50 7.38 -0.26
CA GLY A 81 -2.76 8.35 0.79
C GLY A 81 -3.31 7.67 2.02
N GLY A 82 -3.39 8.41 3.10
CA GLY A 82 -3.91 7.90 4.38
C GLY A 82 -3.22 8.55 5.55
N ASP A 83 -3.30 7.89 6.70
CA ASP A 83 -2.70 8.39 7.95
C ASP A 83 -1.20 8.07 7.98
N MET A 84 -0.45 8.75 7.12
CA MET A 84 0.95 8.43 6.82
C MET A 84 1.89 8.56 8.01
N LYS A 85 1.50 9.28 9.06
CA LYS A 85 2.34 9.39 10.26
C LYS A 85 2.66 8.04 10.89
N TYR A 86 1.78 7.06 10.73
CA TYR A 86 2.01 5.72 11.28
C TYR A 86 3.01 4.89 10.47
N LEU A 87 3.33 5.35 9.26
CA LEU A 87 4.28 4.68 8.39
C LEU A 87 5.66 5.34 8.43
N ASP A 88 5.82 6.41 9.21
CA ASP A 88 7.08 7.12 9.31
C ASP A 88 8.20 6.22 9.82
N GLU A 89 9.39 6.37 9.25
CA GLU A 89 10.53 5.51 9.56
C GLU A 89 10.99 5.63 11.02
N GLU A 90 10.95 6.85 11.56
CA GLU A 90 11.42 7.11 12.93
C GLU A 90 10.32 7.07 13.98
N ASN A 91 9.15 7.61 13.65
CA ASN A 91 8.08 7.85 14.63
C ASN A 91 6.82 7.05 14.35
N GLY A 92 6.83 6.20 13.34
CA GLY A 92 5.67 5.39 12.98
C GLY A 92 5.49 4.19 13.89
N GLU A 93 4.43 3.44 13.60
CA GLU A 93 4.08 2.22 14.34
C GLU A 93 4.44 1.01 13.49
N MET A 94 5.29 0.14 14.02
CA MET A 94 5.74 -1.05 13.30
C MET A 94 4.58 -1.96 12.92
N ASP A 95 3.63 -2.16 13.84
CA ASP A 95 2.48 -3.03 13.60
C ASP A 95 1.58 -2.50 12.50
N VAL A 96 1.39 -1.18 12.42
CA VAL A 96 0.63 -0.54 11.33
C VAL A 96 1.37 -0.71 10.01
N TYR A 97 2.68 -0.45 10.00
CA TYR A 97 3.50 -0.59 8.80
C TYR A 97 3.44 -2.01 8.24
N LEU A 98 3.61 -3.00 9.11
CA LEU A 98 3.56 -4.41 8.71
C LEU A 98 2.19 -4.81 8.20
N ALA A 99 1.12 -4.29 8.81
CA ALA A 99 -0.24 -4.58 8.38
C ALA A 99 -0.52 -4.01 6.98
N VAL A 100 -0.09 -2.79 6.71
CA VAL A 100 -0.23 -2.18 5.38
C VAL A 100 0.59 -2.98 4.36
N LEU A 101 1.81 -3.34 4.71
CA LEU A 101 2.67 -4.12 3.83
C LEU A 101 2.05 -5.47 3.49
N GLU A 102 1.43 -6.13 4.48
CA GLU A 102 0.71 -7.40 4.25
C GLU A 102 -0.44 -7.21 3.26
N GLU A 103 -1.21 -6.14 3.40
CA GLU A 103 -2.32 -5.87 2.48
C GLU A 103 -1.82 -5.62 1.05
N VAL A 104 -0.72 -4.88 0.91
CA VAL A 104 -0.09 -4.68 -0.40
C VAL A 104 0.37 -6.03 -0.96
N GLY A 105 0.96 -6.87 -0.12
CA GLY A 105 1.39 -8.22 -0.53
C GLY A 105 0.26 -9.08 -1.06
N LYS A 106 -0.92 -8.99 -0.46
CA LYS A 106 -2.09 -9.73 -0.95
C LYS A 106 -2.48 -9.31 -2.37
N LEU A 107 -2.26 -8.06 -2.73
CA LEU A 107 -2.56 -7.56 -4.07
C LEU A 107 -1.52 -8.01 -5.10
N MET A 108 -0.37 -8.49 -4.66
CA MET A 108 0.69 -8.97 -5.54
C MET A 108 0.51 -10.42 -5.98
N GLN A 109 -0.49 -11.12 -5.46
CA GLN A 109 -0.70 -12.52 -5.78
C GLN A 109 -1.08 -12.71 -7.25
N ALA A 110 -0.54 -13.76 -7.84
CA ALA A 110 -0.89 -14.12 -9.22
C ALA A 110 -2.36 -14.51 -9.32
N LYS A 111 -2.95 -14.21 -10.46
CA LYS A 111 -4.31 -14.64 -10.71
C LYS A 111 -4.38 -16.16 -10.82
N ARG A 112 -5.53 -16.71 -10.46
CA ARG A 112 -5.77 -18.14 -10.59
C ARG A 112 -5.69 -18.52 -12.07
N VAL A 113 -4.88 -19.53 -12.35
CA VAL A 113 -4.65 -19.99 -13.73
C VAL A 113 -5.35 -21.33 -13.90
N THR A 114 -6.05 -21.48 -15.01
CA THR A 114 -6.57 -22.77 -15.47
C THR A 114 -5.75 -23.21 -16.66
N SER A 115 -5.14 -24.39 -16.56
CA SER A 115 -4.33 -24.96 -17.63
C SER A 115 -5.01 -26.18 -18.20
N LYS A 116 -4.95 -26.30 -19.51
CA LYS A 116 -5.52 -27.44 -20.22
C LYS A 116 -4.47 -28.02 -21.16
N ARG A 117 -4.31 -29.35 -21.11
CA ARG A 117 -3.42 -30.04 -22.01
C ARG A 117 -4.03 -30.07 -23.40
N ILE A 118 -3.27 -29.72 -24.38
CA ILE A 118 -3.71 -29.73 -25.78
C ILE A 118 -3.46 -31.12 -26.40
#